data_83a13ada322cac34fd4fa7c165ab7f99
#
_entry.id   83a13ada322cac34fd4fa7c165ab7f99
#
_cell.length_a   1.000
_cell.length_b   1.000
_cell.length_c   1.000
_cell.angle_alpha   90.00
_cell.angle_beta   90.00
_cell.angle_gamma   90.00
#
_symmetry.space_group_name_H-M   'P 1'
#
loop_
_entity.id
_entity.type
_entity.pdbx_description
1 polymer ?
#
loop_
_entity_poly.entity_id
_entity_poly.type
_entity_poly.pdbx_seq_one_letter_code
_entity_poly.pdbx_strand_id
1 'polypeptide(L)'
;MNFDIKTINFINSAQQKLSKQFEEIDEISMANQMKVLQAFRDNNVGQRHFSQTNGYGYDDIGRDTLCRLFAQIFGCESAIVSPLIVSGTHALSLSLYGILRPGDEMLAITGSPYDTLKEVICGQGNGS
;
A
#
# COMPACT_ATOMS: atom_id res chain seq x y z
N MET A 1 16.79 22.55 23.22
CA MET A 1 17.66 21.39 23.52
C MET A 1 19.02 21.70 22.89
N ASN A 2 20.07 21.87 23.70
CA ASN A 2 21.43 22.06 23.16
C ASN A 2 22.13 20.68 23.18
N PHE A 3 22.37 20.14 21.99
CA PHE A 3 23.18 18.94 21.87
C PHE A 3 24.67 19.28 22.04
N ASP A 4 25.43 18.37 22.65
CA ASP A 4 26.90 18.49 22.73
C ASP A 4 27.51 18.51 21.31
N ILE A 5 28.54 19.35 21.14
CA ILE A 5 29.19 19.54 19.83
C ILE A 5 29.78 18.22 19.27
N LYS A 6 30.22 17.32 20.15
CA LYS A 6 30.71 15.99 19.75
C LYS A 6 29.61 15.15 19.13
N THR A 7 28.40 15.21 19.68
CA THR A 7 27.23 14.52 19.16
C THR A 7 26.84 15.08 17.78
N ILE A 8 26.84 16.39 17.61
CA ILE A 8 26.58 17.04 16.32
C ILE A 8 27.60 16.62 15.27
N ASN A 9 28.89 16.66 15.61
CA ASN A 9 29.97 16.28 14.70
C ASN A 9 29.88 14.80 14.31
N PHE A 10 29.51 13.92 15.23
CA PHE A 10 29.31 12.50 14.95
C PHE A 10 28.15 12.28 13.98
N ILE A 11 27.00 12.93 14.19
CA ILE A 11 25.85 12.86 13.30
C ILE A 11 26.19 13.35 11.90
N ASN A 12 26.85 14.51 11.79
CA ASN A 12 27.26 15.07 10.49
C ASN A 12 28.23 14.14 9.75
N SER A 13 29.17 13.55 10.46
CA SER A 13 30.10 12.55 9.87
C SER A 13 29.37 11.31 9.38
N ALA A 14 28.37 10.82 10.11
CA ALA A 14 27.54 9.70 9.69
C ALA A 14 26.70 10.05 8.46
N GLN A 15 26.07 11.21 8.43
CA GLN A 15 25.31 11.69 7.26
C GLN A 15 26.18 11.80 6.01
N GLN A 16 27.39 12.33 6.13
CA GLN A 16 28.33 12.42 5.00
C GLN A 16 28.67 11.05 4.43
N LYS A 17 28.84 10.03 5.29
CA LYS A 17 29.14 8.66 4.84
C LYS A 17 27.96 7.98 4.15
N LEU A 18 26.75 8.43 4.43
CA LEU A 18 25.52 7.86 3.90
C LEU A 18 24.88 8.72 2.79
N SER A 19 25.57 9.81 2.36
CA SER A 19 25.01 10.75 1.38
C SER A 19 24.52 10.06 0.12
N LYS A 20 25.31 9.13 -0.42
CA LYS A 20 24.97 8.40 -1.63
C LYS A 20 23.69 7.55 -1.46
N GLN A 21 23.54 6.88 -0.32
CA GLN A 21 22.34 6.11 -0.01
C GLN A 21 21.10 7.01 0.13
N PHE A 22 21.25 8.18 0.72
CA PHE A 22 20.17 9.15 0.81
C PHE A 22 19.79 9.70 -0.56
N GLU A 23 20.76 10.03 -1.41
CA GLU A 23 20.51 10.48 -2.78
C GLU A 23 19.72 9.42 -3.58
N GLU A 24 20.12 8.15 -3.51
CA GLU A 24 19.39 7.04 -4.16
C GLU A 24 17.94 6.91 -3.66
N ILE A 25 17.73 7.06 -2.34
CA ILE A 25 16.38 7.04 -1.74
C ILE A 25 15.56 8.26 -2.21
N ASP A 26 16.16 9.43 -2.26
CA ASP A 26 15.51 10.66 -2.69
C ASP A 26 15.09 10.59 -4.18
N GLU A 27 15.92 10.02 -5.04
CA GLU A 27 15.58 9.78 -6.45
C GLU A 27 14.38 8.85 -6.60
N ILE A 28 14.35 7.72 -5.85
CA ILE A 28 13.22 6.79 -5.83
C ILE A 28 11.96 7.49 -5.31
N SER A 29 12.08 8.24 -4.23
CA SER A 29 10.99 8.99 -3.62
C SER A 29 10.41 10.00 -4.61
N MET A 30 11.26 10.78 -5.27
CA MET A 30 10.86 11.76 -6.28
C MET A 30 10.12 11.09 -7.45
N ALA A 31 10.67 10.00 -7.99
CA ALA A 31 10.04 9.27 -9.09
C ALA A 31 8.64 8.76 -8.72
N ASN A 32 8.48 8.20 -7.51
CA ASN A 32 7.18 7.74 -7.03
C ASN A 32 6.21 8.88 -6.78
N GLN A 33 6.67 10.00 -6.22
CA GLN A 33 5.84 11.19 -6.00
C GLN A 33 5.34 11.76 -7.32
N MET A 34 6.20 11.86 -8.34
CA MET A 34 5.81 12.31 -9.68
C MET A 34 4.77 11.38 -10.31
N LYS A 35 4.91 10.05 -10.15
CA LYS A 35 3.92 9.08 -10.62
C LYS A 35 2.54 9.30 -9.97
N VAL A 36 2.51 9.52 -8.66
CA VAL A 36 1.27 9.80 -7.93
C VAL A 36 0.63 11.11 -8.42
N LEU A 37 1.40 12.19 -8.48
CA LEU A 37 0.92 13.48 -8.95
C LEU A 37 0.39 13.41 -10.40
N GLN A 38 1.05 12.66 -11.26
CA GLN A 38 0.59 12.46 -12.63
C GLN A 38 -0.76 11.72 -12.65
N ALA A 39 -0.93 10.68 -11.83
CA ALA A 39 -2.21 9.97 -11.73
C ALA A 39 -3.36 10.90 -11.27
N PHE A 40 -3.09 11.78 -10.30
CA PHE A 40 -4.07 12.80 -9.87
C PHE A 40 -4.47 13.75 -11.00
N ARG A 41 -3.51 14.19 -11.80
CA ARG A 41 -3.75 15.08 -12.96
C ARG A 41 -4.54 14.38 -14.05
N ASP A 42 -4.15 13.17 -14.42
CA ASP A 42 -4.79 12.38 -15.47
C ASP A 42 -6.26 12.06 -15.14
N ASN A 43 -6.55 11.84 -13.87
CA ASN A 43 -7.92 11.59 -13.39
C ASN A 43 -8.68 12.88 -13.02
N ASN A 44 -8.11 14.06 -13.29
CA ASN A 44 -8.73 15.37 -13.02
C ASN A 44 -9.27 15.47 -11.59
N VAL A 45 -8.47 15.01 -10.59
CA VAL A 45 -8.89 15.06 -9.20
C VAL A 45 -9.05 16.52 -8.73
N GLY A 46 -10.18 16.84 -8.15
CA GLY A 46 -10.51 18.17 -7.64
C GLY A 46 -11.47 18.08 -6.45
N GLN A 47 -11.88 19.23 -5.94
CA GLN A 47 -12.70 19.35 -4.73
C GLN A 47 -13.96 18.47 -4.72
N ARG A 48 -14.60 18.29 -5.87
CA ARG A 48 -15.80 17.47 -6.01
C ARG A 48 -15.62 16.01 -5.57
N HIS A 49 -14.40 15.48 -5.63
CA HIS A 49 -14.09 14.10 -5.25
C HIS A 49 -14.00 13.90 -3.72
N PHE A 50 -13.98 14.99 -2.96
CA PHE A 50 -13.96 15.00 -1.50
C PHE A 50 -15.30 15.36 -0.89
N SER A 51 -16.34 15.46 -1.71
CA SER A 51 -17.70 15.72 -1.24
C SER A 51 -18.24 14.50 -0.49
N GLN A 52 -19.13 14.76 0.47
CA GLN A 52 -19.81 13.68 1.19
C GLN A 52 -20.68 12.85 0.24
N THR A 53 -20.70 11.54 0.48
CA THR A 53 -21.58 10.59 -0.20
C THR A 53 -22.51 9.90 0.80
N ASN A 54 -23.56 9.23 0.31
CA ASN A 54 -24.47 8.48 1.16
C ASN A 54 -23.89 7.16 1.69
N GLY A 55 -22.68 6.79 1.25
CA GLY A 55 -21.98 5.57 1.65
C GLY A 55 -22.46 4.27 0.97
N TYR A 56 -23.53 4.32 0.17
CA TYR A 56 -24.07 3.15 -0.52
C TYR A 56 -23.35 2.82 -1.85
N GLY A 57 -22.39 3.65 -2.27
CA GLY A 57 -21.57 3.42 -3.47
C GLY A 57 -22.26 3.76 -4.78
N TYR A 58 -23.44 4.38 -4.75
CA TYR A 58 -24.10 4.92 -5.94
C TYR A 58 -23.58 6.35 -6.17
N ASP A 59 -23.11 6.61 -7.40
CA ASP A 59 -22.58 7.91 -7.82
C ASP A 59 -21.45 8.45 -6.91
N ASP A 60 -20.67 7.56 -6.31
CA ASP A 60 -19.54 7.91 -5.46
C ASP A 60 -18.30 8.17 -6.34
N ILE A 61 -18.28 9.36 -6.94
CA ILE A 61 -17.19 9.79 -7.82
C ILE A 61 -15.82 9.75 -7.13
N GLY A 62 -15.75 10.00 -5.82
CA GLY A 62 -14.53 9.96 -5.04
C GLY A 62 -13.97 8.54 -4.95
N ARG A 63 -14.81 7.56 -4.60
CA ARG A 63 -14.44 6.15 -4.52
C ARG A 63 -13.98 5.60 -5.86
N ASP A 64 -14.76 5.83 -6.91
CA ASP A 64 -14.45 5.33 -8.24
C ASP A 64 -13.15 5.90 -8.77
N THR A 65 -12.92 7.19 -8.53
CA THR A 65 -11.67 7.84 -8.91
C THR A 65 -10.49 7.32 -8.10
N LEU A 66 -10.67 7.07 -6.80
CA LEU A 66 -9.63 6.49 -5.94
C LEU A 66 -9.19 5.11 -6.44
N CYS A 67 -10.14 4.25 -6.82
CA CYS A 67 -9.83 2.94 -7.41
C CYS A 67 -9.03 3.08 -8.72
N ARG A 68 -9.40 4.01 -9.60
CA ARG A 68 -8.64 4.29 -10.84
C ARG A 68 -7.24 4.81 -10.56
N LEU A 69 -7.08 5.71 -9.58
CA LEU A 69 -5.78 6.22 -9.16
C LEU A 69 -4.85 5.09 -8.71
N PHE A 70 -5.34 4.21 -7.85
CA PHE A 70 -4.56 3.08 -7.36
C PHE A 70 -4.20 2.12 -8.51
N ALA A 71 -5.14 1.80 -9.38
CA ALA A 71 -4.86 0.98 -10.56
C ALA A 71 -3.73 1.59 -11.42
N GLN A 72 -3.80 2.88 -11.70
CA GLN A 72 -2.79 3.59 -12.50
C GLN A 72 -1.42 3.65 -11.79
N ILE A 73 -1.39 4.00 -10.50
CA ILE A 73 -0.15 4.13 -9.73
C ILE A 73 0.60 2.79 -9.65
N PHE A 74 -0.13 1.69 -9.47
CA PHE A 74 0.44 0.36 -9.36
C PHE A 74 0.55 -0.40 -10.69
N GLY A 75 0.09 0.19 -11.81
CA GLY A 75 0.14 -0.42 -13.13
C GLY A 75 -0.75 -1.66 -13.26
N CYS A 76 -1.88 -1.67 -12.56
CA CYS A 76 -2.88 -2.74 -12.58
C CYS A 76 -4.05 -2.38 -13.49
N GLU A 77 -4.76 -3.40 -13.99
CA GLU A 77 -5.98 -3.22 -14.79
C GLU A 77 -7.10 -2.56 -13.97
N SER A 78 -7.23 -2.96 -12.70
CA SER A 78 -8.19 -2.37 -11.76
C SER A 78 -7.69 -2.48 -10.32
N ALA A 79 -8.30 -1.71 -9.42
CA ALA A 79 -8.04 -1.78 -7.98
C ALA A 79 -9.34 -1.63 -7.20
N ILE A 80 -9.39 -2.22 -6.02
CA ILE A 80 -10.45 -2.03 -5.04
C ILE A 80 -9.85 -1.33 -3.83
N VAL A 81 -10.30 -0.09 -3.59
CA VAL A 81 -9.88 0.71 -2.43
C VAL A 81 -11.14 1.12 -1.67
N SER A 82 -11.26 0.67 -0.44
CA SER A 82 -12.48 0.89 0.35
C SER A 82 -12.17 0.90 1.85
N PRO A 83 -12.80 1.77 2.64
CA PRO A 83 -12.71 1.73 4.10
C PRO A 83 -13.35 0.46 4.69
N LEU A 84 -14.10 -0.30 3.90
CA LEU A 84 -14.64 -1.60 4.31
C LEU A 84 -13.56 -2.70 4.32
N ILE A 85 -12.42 -2.48 3.69
CA ILE A 85 -11.24 -3.33 3.80
C ILE A 85 -10.44 -2.84 5.01
N VAL A 86 -10.75 -3.37 6.18
CA VAL A 86 -10.36 -2.81 7.47
C VAL A 86 -8.92 -3.12 7.90
N SER A 87 -8.22 -4.01 7.19
CA SER A 87 -6.83 -4.39 7.51
C SER A 87 -6.10 -5.01 6.32
N GLY A 88 -4.77 -5.10 6.40
CA GLY A 88 -3.96 -5.83 5.42
C GLY A 88 -4.31 -7.32 5.34
N THR A 89 -4.57 -7.96 6.48
CA THR A 89 -5.05 -9.36 6.52
C THR A 89 -6.36 -9.53 5.78
N HIS A 90 -7.30 -8.59 5.94
CA HIS A 90 -8.58 -8.60 5.22
C HIS A 90 -8.36 -8.45 3.71
N ALA A 91 -7.49 -7.53 3.28
CA ALA A 91 -7.17 -7.36 1.87
C ALA A 91 -6.55 -8.62 1.25
N LEU A 92 -5.61 -9.25 1.95
CA LEU A 92 -4.99 -10.51 1.51
C LEU A 92 -6.00 -11.65 1.45
N SER A 93 -6.87 -11.76 2.46
CA SER A 93 -7.94 -12.77 2.49
C SER A 93 -8.91 -12.62 1.32
N LEU A 94 -9.34 -11.39 1.02
CA LEU A 94 -10.19 -11.10 -0.13
C LEU A 94 -9.52 -11.49 -1.46
N SER A 95 -8.21 -11.21 -1.58
CA SER A 95 -7.44 -11.58 -2.77
C SER A 95 -7.37 -13.09 -2.95
N LEU A 96 -7.12 -13.85 -1.86
CA LEU A 96 -7.10 -15.32 -1.90
C LEU A 96 -8.46 -15.89 -2.26
N TYR A 97 -9.54 -15.44 -1.60
CA TYR A 97 -10.91 -15.93 -1.86
C TYR A 97 -11.44 -15.54 -3.25
N GLY A 98 -10.91 -14.47 -3.84
CA GLY A 98 -11.22 -14.09 -5.21
C GLY A 98 -10.71 -15.08 -6.25
N ILE A 99 -9.63 -15.80 -5.93
CA ILE A 99 -8.90 -16.67 -6.87
C ILE A 99 -9.08 -18.15 -6.51
N LEU A 100 -8.98 -18.49 -5.21
CA LEU A 100 -8.96 -19.87 -4.71
C LEU A 100 -10.32 -20.33 -4.22
N ARG A 101 -10.54 -21.65 -4.26
CA ARG A 101 -11.70 -22.34 -3.71
C ARG A 101 -11.24 -23.36 -2.66
N PRO A 102 -12.11 -23.77 -1.74
CA PRO A 102 -11.78 -24.85 -0.80
C PRO A 102 -11.31 -26.12 -1.54
N GLY A 103 -10.11 -26.59 -1.21
CA GLY A 103 -9.47 -27.73 -1.85
C GLY A 103 -8.42 -27.36 -2.91
N ASP A 104 -8.30 -26.10 -3.29
CA ASP A 104 -7.22 -25.66 -4.17
C ASP A 104 -5.88 -25.68 -3.42
N GLU A 105 -4.81 -25.95 -4.16
CA GLU A 105 -3.45 -25.95 -3.61
C GLU A 105 -2.77 -24.59 -3.82
N MET A 106 -2.08 -24.12 -2.79
CA MET A 106 -1.30 -22.88 -2.82
C MET A 106 0.15 -23.16 -2.40
N LEU A 107 1.12 -22.77 -3.24
CA LEU A 107 2.54 -22.88 -2.92
C LEU A 107 3.12 -21.53 -2.50
N ALA A 108 3.56 -21.44 -1.25
CA ALA A 108 4.25 -20.25 -0.71
C ALA A 108 5.77 -20.35 -0.98
N ILE A 109 6.24 -19.82 -2.12
CA ILE A 109 7.63 -19.95 -2.58
C ILE A 109 8.66 -19.15 -1.77
N THR A 110 8.21 -18.13 -1.04
CA THR A 110 9.07 -17.25 -0.24
C THR A 110 9.12 -17.60 1.24
N GLY A 111 8.44 -18.67 1.63
CA GLY A 111 8.35 -19.12 3.02
C GLY A 111 6.93 -19.13 3.56
N SER A 112 6.79 -19.45 4.84
CA SER A 112 5.46 -19.55 5.48
C SER A 112 4.68 -18.24 5.39
N PRO A 113 3.38 -18.28 5.07
CA PRO A 113 2.52 -17.11 5.12
C PRO A 113 2.52 -16.45 6.50
N TYR A 114 2.18 -15.16 6.53
CA TYR A 114 2.04 -14.40 7.77
C TYR A 114 1.05 -15.09 8.73
N ASP A 115 1.35 -15.07 10.03
CA ASP A 115 0.62 -15.88 11.03
C ASP A 115 -0.89 -15.70 10.99
N THR A 116 -1.38 -14.47 10.83
CA THR A 116 -2.83 -14.20 10.75
C THR A 116 -3.51 -14.76 9.49
N LEU A 117 -2.75 -15.14 8.47
CA LEU A 117 -3.27 -15.77 7.26
C LEU A 117 -3.35 -17.29 7.38
N LYS A 118 -2.69 -17.91 8.34
CA LYS A 118 -2.72 -19.38 8.49
C LYS A 118 -4.14 -19.90 8.71
N GLU A 119 -4.93 -19.23 9.55
CA GLU A 119 -6.33 -19.60 9.78
C GLU A 119 -7.21 -19.38 8.56
N VAL A 120 -6.92 -18.35 7.76
CA VAL A 120 -7.62 -18.05 6.50
C VAL A 120 -7.35 -19.12 5.44
N ILE A 121 -6.12 -19.61 5.36
CA ILE A 121 -5.67 -20.59 4.36
C ILE A 121 -6.04 -22.01 4.76
N CYS A 122 -5.77 -22.40 6.01
CA CYS A 122 -5.92 -23.77 6.48
C CYS A 122 -7.26 -24.07 7.17
N GLY A 123 -8.05 -23.03 7.51
CA GLY A 123 -9.25 -23.17 8.34
C GLY A 123 -8.91 -23.48 9.80
N GLN A 124 -9.93 -23.36 10.67
CA GLN A 124 -9.79 -23.84 12.05
C GLN A 124 -9.86 -25.38 12.03
N GLY A 125 -8.75 -26.06 12.20
CA GLY A 125 -8.88 -27.47 12.52
C GLY A 125 -7.81 -28.44 12.10
N ASN A 126 -6.65 -28.07 11.66
CA ASN A 126 -5.51 -29.01 11.58
C ASN A 126 -4.18 -28.26 11.74
N GLY A 127 -3.93 -27.76 12.93
CA GLY A 127 -2.59 -27.43 13.38
C GLY A 127 -1.93 -28.70 13.89
N SER A 128 -1.14 -29.33 13.05
CA SER A 128 -0.11 -30.27 13.47
C SER A 128 1.14 -30.03 12.66
#